data_e42534de275f1f289a4c8f53d9491961
#
_entry.id   e42534de275f1f289a4c8f53d9491961
#
_cell.length_a   1.000
_cell.length_b   1.000
_cell.length_c   1.000
_cell.angle_alpha   90.00
_cell.angle_beta   90.00
_cell.angle_gamma   90.00
#
_symmetry.space_group_name_H-M   'P 1'
#
loop_
_entity.id
_entity.type
_entity.pdbx_description
1 polymer ?
#
loop_
_entity_poly.entity_id
_entity_poly.type
_entity_poly.pdbx_seq_one_letter_code
_entity_poly.pdbx_strand_id
1 'polypeptide(L)' 'MSSKSVTVAALTHDLVRKRSIVTLVWDEDPEKRVGLPVPFGCGLDRVQAEAEKALRALSAETATIVVKAAE' A
#
# COMPACT_ATOMS: atom_id res chain seq x y z
N MET A 1 15.63 -14.20 -10.41
CA MET A 1 15.04 -13.82 -9.14
C MET A 1 13.66 -13.24 -9.35
N SER A 2 12.70 -13.77 -8.61
CA SER A 2 11.36 -13.22 -8.70
C SER A 2 11.26 -11.96 -7.84
N SER A 3 10.80 -10.88 -8.41
CA SER A 3 10.48 -9.68 -7.65
C SER A 3 9.11 -9.85 -7.02
N LYS A 4 9.00 -9.46 -5.77
CA LYS A 4 7.72 -9.49 -5.08
C LYS A 4 6.88 -8.31 -5.52
N SER A 5 5.58 -8.52 -5.63
CA SER A 5 4.66 -7.45 -5.95
C SER A 5 3.43 -7.52 -5.06
N VAL A 6 2.83 -6.36 -4.85
CA VAL A 6 1.60 -6.23 -4.07
C VAL A 6 0.63 -5.37 -4.88
N THR A 7 -0.65 -5.59 -4.67
CA THR A 7 -1.70 -4.82 -5.34
C THR A 7 -2.47 -4.03 -4.30
N VAL A 8 -2.80 -2.78 -4.63
CA VAL A 8 -3.67 -1.96 -3.78
C VAL A 8 -5.06 -2.57 -3.80
N ALA A 9 -5.50 -3.08 -2.65
CA ALA A 9 -6.78 -3.74 -2.51
C ALA A 9 -7.86 -2.82 -1.95
N ALA A 10 -7.49 -1.89 -1.08
CA ALA A 10 -8.44 -0.99 -0.45
C ALA A 10 -7.75 0.30 -0.01
N LEU A 11 -8.53 1.37 0.06
CA LEU A 11 -8.09 2.63 0.63
C LEU A 11 -9.18 3.07 1.58
N THR A 12 -8.85 3.15 2.86
CA THR A 12 -9.82 3.47 3.90
C THR A 12 -9.48 4.82 4.53
N HIS A 13 -10.49 5.66 4.72
CA HIS A 13 -10.36 6.95 5.38
C HIS A 13 -11.07 6.90 6.73
N ASP A 14 -10.30 7.10 7.80
CA ASP A 14 -10.86 7.21 9.14
C ASP A 14 -11.08 8.69 9.44
N LEU A 15 -12.32 9.11 9.39
CA LEU A 15 -12.69 10.51 9.57
C LEU A 15 -12.56 10.98 11.01
N VAL A 16 -12.68 10.07 11.97
CA VAL A 16 -12.57 10.41 13.38
C VAL A 16 -11.12 10.67 13.75
N ARG A 17 -10.23 9.78 13.33
CA ARG A 17 -8.79 9.89 13.62
C ARG A 17 -8.03 10.71 12.58
N LYS A 18 -8.71 11.10 11.52
CA LYS A 18 -8.13 11.86 10.40
C LYS A 18 -6.89 11.20 9.84
N ARG A 19 -7.03 9.93 9.50
CA ARG A 19 -5.95 9.15 8.88
C ARG A 19 -6.50 8.29 7.77
N SER A 20 -5.65 8.02 6.80
CA SER A 20 -5.98 7.11 5.70
C SER A 20 -5.05 5.91 5.75
N ILE A 21 -5.58 4.76 5.40
CA ILE A 21 -4.83 3.51 5.40
C ILE A 21 -5.05 2.82 4.07
N VAL A 22 -3.95 2.46 3.42
CA VAL A 22 -4.00 1.66 2.21
C VAL A 22 -3.75 0.20 2.59
N THR A 23 -4.57 -0.70 2.05
CA THR A 23 -4.40 -2.13 2.24
C THR A 23 -3.80 -2.73 0.99
N LEU A 24 -2.70 -3.43 1.16
CA LEU A 24 -1.98 -4.09 0.07
C LEU A 24 -2.10 -5.59 0.23
N VAL A 25 -2.28 -6.29 -0.89
CA VAL A 25 -2.37 -7.75 -0.94
C VAL A 25 -1.19 -8.27 -1.73
N TRP A 26 -0.52 -9.29 -1.20
CA TRP A 26 0.60 -9.94 -1.91
C TRP A 26 0.06 -10.74 -3.09
N ASP A 27 0.65 -10.53 -4.26
CA ASP A 27 0.22 -11.24 -5.47
C ASP A 27 0.49 -12.75 -5.37
N GLU A 28 1.56 -13.12 -4.68
CA GLU A 28 1.92 -14.52 -4.50
C GLU A 28 1.03 -15.22 -3.47
N ASP A 29 0.50 -14.46 -2.52
CA ASP A 29 -0.32 -15.00 -1.43
C ASP A 29 -1.44 -14.02 -1.12
N PRO A 30 -2.61 -14.17 -1.79
CA PRO A 30 -3.74 -13.25 -1.59
C PRO A 30 -4.29 -13.21 -0.16
N GLU A 31 -3.94 -14.17 0.67
CA GLU A 31 -4.35 -14.15 2.08
C GLU A 31 -3.47 -13.23 2.91
N LYS A 32 -2.30 -12.90 2.40
CA LYS A 32 -1.36 -12.03 3.10
C LYS A 32 -1.64 -10.58 2.75
N ARG A 33 -1.92 -9.78 3.76
CA ARG A 33 -2.29 -8.39 3.60
C ARG A 33 -1.54 -7.52 4.59
N VAL A 34 -1.34 -6.25 4.22
CA VAL A 34 -0.72 -5.27 5.10
C VAL A 34 -1.45 -3.93 4.93
N GLY A 35 -1.72 -3.27 6.07
CA GLY A 35 -2.26 -1.92 6.07
C GLY A 35 -1.17 -0.92 6.37
N LEU A 36 -1.06 0.13 5.57
CA LEU A 36 -0.02 1.15 5.71
C LEU A 36 -0.64 2.53 5.80
N PRO A 37 -0.11 3.41 6.66
CA PRO A 37 -0.61 4.77 6.75
C PRO A 37 -0.20 5.57 5.51
N VAL A 38 -1.13 6.37 5.01
CA VAL A 38 -0.90 7.30 3.92
C VAL A 38 -1.51 8.65 4.31
N PRO A 39 -1.18 9.75 3.62
CA PRO A 39 -1.75 11.05 3.95
C PRO A 39 -3.27 11.04 3.94
N PHE A 40 -3.89 11.66 4.95
CA PHE A 40 -5.34 11.71 5.05
C PHE A 40 -5.95 12.38 3.82
N GLY A 41 -6.98 11.75 3.27
CA GLY A 41 -7.63 12.24 2.07
C GLY A 41 -6.91 11.88 0.78
N CYS A 42 -5.91 10.98 0.86
CA CYS A 42 -5.19 10.53 -0.32
C CYS A 42 -6.16 10.00 -1.38
N GLY A 43 -6.07 10.51 -2.60
CA GLY A 43 -6.93 10.06 -3.69
C GLY A 43 -6.41 8.81 -4.36
N LEU A 44 -7.28 8.16 -5.13
CA LEU A 44 -6.91 6.94 -5.85
C LEU A 44 -5.80 7.16 -6.86
N ASP A 45 -5.68 8.38 -7.36
CA ASP A 45 -4.63 8.76 -8.30
C ASP A 45 -3.23 8.81 -7.67
N ARG A 46 -3.17 8.96 -6.34
CA ARG A 46 -1.90 9.07 -5.61
C ARG A 46 -1.62 7.87 -4.71
N VAL A 47 -2.61 7.01 -4.49
CA VAL A 47 -2.48 5.94 -3.51
C VAL A 47 -1.32 5.00 -3.82
N GLN A 48 -1.08 4.73 -5.09
CA GLN A 48 0.04 3.87 -5.49
C GLN A 48 1.38 4.46 -5.07
N ALA A 49 1.61 5.74 -5.38
CA ALA A 49 2.86 6.40 -5.01
C ALA A 49 3.02 6.52 -3.50
N GLU A 50 1.95 6.81 -2.79
CA GLU A 50 1.99 6.91 -1.34
C GLU A 50 2.22 5.55 -0.69
N ALA A 51 1.65 4.48 -1.26
CA ALA A 51 1.91 3.13 -0.79
C ALA A 51 3.38 2.74 -0.97
N GLU A 52 3.97 3.12 -2.09
CA GLU A 52 5.40 2.88 -2.33
C GLU A 52 6.27 3.59 -1.30
N LYS A 53 5.95 4.85 -0.98
CA LYS A 53 6.67 5.60 0.04
C LYS A 53 6.56 4.92 1.41
N ALA A 54 5.35 4.46 1.76
CA ALA A 54 5.12 3.82 3.05
C ALA A 54 5.90 2.51 3.15
N LEU A 55 5.96 1.73 2.07
CA LEU A 55 6.75 0.51 2.04
C LEU A 55 8.23 0.78 2.22
N ARG A 56 8.76 1.79 1.53
CA ARG A 56 10.17 2.16 1.66
C ARG A 56 10.52 2.59 3.08
N ALA A 57 9.57 3.20 3.77
CA ALA A 57 9.77 3.64 5.14
C ALA A 57 9.83 2.48 6.14
N LEU A 58 9.29 1.30 5.78
CA LEU A 58 9.32 0.14 6.66
C LEU A 58 10.71 -0.49 6.73
N SER A 59 11.29 -0.78 5.59
CA SER A 59 12.63 -1.39 5.54
C SER A 59 13.19 -1.34 4.12
N ALA A 60 14.50 -1.61 4.01
CA ALA A 60 15.14 -1.70 2.71
C ALA A 60 14.60 -2.86 1.88
N GLU A 61 14.18 -3.93 2.54
CA GLU A 61 13.61 -5.08 1.83
C GLU A 61 12.29 -4.75 1.17
N THR A 62 11.43 -4.00 1.87
CA THR A 62 10.13 -3.62 1.30
C THR A 62 10.27 -2.58 0.20
N ALA A 63 11.38 -1.84 0.15
CA ALA A 63 11.61 -0.86 -0.89
C ALA A 63 11.75 -1.49 -2.28
N THR A 64 12.03 -2.79 -2.35
CA THR A 64 12.15 -3.51 -3.62
C THR A 64 10.82 -4.10 -4.11
N ILE A 65 9.78 -4.04 -3.28
CA ILE A 65 8.47 -4.57 -3.65
C ILE A 65 7.79 -3.62 -4.64
N VAL A 66 7.27 -4.20 -5.71
CA VAL A 66 6.52 -3.43 -6.71
C VAL A 66 5.07 -3.28 -6.25
N VAL A 67 4.58 -2.06 -6.23
CA VAL A 67 3.19 -1.76 -5.88
C VAL A 67 2.37 -1.58 -7.14
N LYS A 68 1.31 -2.36 -7.29
CA LYS A 68 0.40 -2.27 -8.42
C LYS A 68 -0.86 -1.52 -8.02
N ALA A 69 -1.35 -0.69 -8.92
CA ALA A 69 -2.60 0.02 -8.69
C ALA A 69 -3.78 -0.95 -8.72
N ALA A 70 -4.86 -0.58 -8.02
CA ALA A 70 -6.10 -1.32 -8.08
C ALA A 70 -6.70 -1.24 -9.48
N GLU A 71 -7.27 -2.33 -9.96
CA GLU A 71 -7.97 -2.37 -11.23
C GLU A 71 -9.45 -2.06 -11.07
#